data_6187faaedee50173e379e0b8cae0c0d5
#
_entry.id   6187faaedee50173e379e0b8cae0c0d5
#
_cell.length_a   1.000
_cell.length_b   1.000
_cell.length_c   1.000
_cell.angle_alpha   90.00
_cell.angle_beta   90.00
_cell.angle_gamma   90.00
#
_symmetry.space_group_name_H-M   'P 1'
#
loop_
_entity.id
_entity.type
_entity.pdbx_description
1 polymer ?
#
loop_
_entity_poly.entity_id
_entity_poly.type
_entity_poly.pdbx_seq_one_letter_code
_entity_poly.pdbx_strand_id
1 'polypeptide(L)'
;MTKRPGNIIFLCILVVLVAVFIQVDKNEFEEKVKSQFSTSDLLADYDYLWETLEAEYLFFPVLEEQNIDIESIKKTTYEQIENMEPELEQYYRVLDKMFLQMKYFAHLSLIDGHAFQIYQQFYNNQDSQDTGWRQTLQYEQTQHTYNNLLNTEFRIGKNVKLPEITTRYDENRKAVIFKIQSFDANLMERDMNFIQEYLDSLGKPEVEHIVFDITGNVGGSDYYWMNHIVAPFGENVTRTTTLYLKDSELSQKYFGSYDLHPISEYTPSENLPKFVEQLGITHYIVSEDTIYGTEQLSDDVLNAKRWVLIDDRVYSSADSFANFCKSSGWATLVGIGTKGDGIGTTPILVSLPNTGLLVRFSAMAGANEKGQLNVLYGTYPDYYSDFKKKENPINTVYRLIDEL
;
A
#
# COMPACT_ATOMS: atom_id res chain seq x y z
N MET A 1 -47.37 27.60 -52.74
CA MET A 1 -47.17 26.65 -51.61
C MET A 1 -46.54 27.39 -50.43
N THR A 2 -47.39 27.89 -49.55
CA THR A 2 -47.00 28.67 -48.38
C THR A 2 -46.71 27.74 -47.22
N LYS A 3 -45.47 27.64 -46.81
CA LYS A 3 -45.08 26.90 -45.61
C LYS A 3 -45.66 27.60 -44.37
N ARG A 4 -46.43 26.86 -43.58
CA ARG A 4 -47.05 27.33 -42.31
C ARG A 4 -45.96 27.59 -41.26
N PRO A 5 -45.87 28.78 -40.63
CA PRO A 5 -44.87 29.10 -39.62
C PRO A 5 -45.08 28.43 -38.25
N GLY A 6 -46.22 27.72 -38.06
CA GLY A 6 -46.58 27.09 -36.79
C GLY A 6 -45.70 25.95 -36.33
N ASN A 7 -45.07 25.19 -37.26
CA ASN A 7 -44.26 24.00 -36.90
C ASN A 7 -42.86 24.36 -36.32
N ILE A 8 -42.33 25.52 -36.70
CA ILE A 8 -41.00 25.96 -36.22
C ILE A 8 -41.11 26.47 -34.76
N ILE A 9 -42.18 27.19 -34.46
CA ILE A 9 -42.44 27.70 -33.10
C ILE A 9 -42.70 26.55 -32.13
N PHE A 10 -43.44 25.50 -32.55
CA PHE A 10 -43.69 24.33 -31.69
C PHE A 10 -42.43 23.51 -31.43
N LEU A 11 -41.53 23.38 -32.44
CA LEU A 11 -40.25 22.68 -32.27
C LEU A 11 -39.31 23.45 -31.33
N CYS A 12 -39.25 24.77 -31.42
CA CYS A 12 -38.43 25.58 -30.53
C CYS A 12 -38.94 25.54 -29.07
N ILE A 13 -40.26 25.54 -28.87
CA ILE A 13 -40.86 25.40 -27.51
C ILE A 13 -40.55 24.01 -26.95
N LEU A 14 -40.64 22.94 -27.73
CA LEU A 14 -40.31 21.60 -27.32
C LEU A 14 -38.83 21.42 -26.92
N VAL A 15 -37.91 21.99 -27.70
CA VAL A 15 -36.47 22.00 -27.40
C VAL A 15 -36.16 22.76 -26.13
N VAL A 16 -36.79 23.91 -25.90
CA VAL A 16 -36.63 24.71 -24.69
C VAL A 16 -37.21 23.96 -23.47
N LEU A 17 -38.37 23.31 -23.61
CA LEU A 17 -38.96 22.51 -22.52
C LEU A 17 -38.10 21.29 -22.16
N VAL A 18 -37.55 20.60 -23.17
CA VAL A 18 -36.63 19.48 -22.92
C VAL A 18 -35.34 19.95 -22.28
N ALA A 19 -34.77 21.09 -22.72
CA ALA A 19 -33.58 21.67 -22.10
C ALA A 19 -33.82 22.11 -20.65
N VAL A 20 -34.99 22.70 -20.37
CA VAL A 20 -35.40 23.07 -18.99
C VAL A 20 -35.63 21.82 -18.13
N PHE A 21 -36.27 20.77 -18.66
CA PHE A 21 -36.44 19.52 -17.94
C PHE A 21 -35.11 18.85 -17.61
N ILE A 22 -34.16 18.79 -18.56
CA ILE A 22 -32.81 18.25 -18.33
C ILE A 22 -32.06 19.10 -17.29
N GLN A 23 -32.23 20.42 -17.33
CA GLN A 23 -31.59 21.33 -16.36
C GLN A 23 -32.21 21.20 -14.96
N VAL A 24 -33.54 21.02 -14.87
CA VAL A 24 -34.26 20.81 -13.60
C VAL A 24 -33.87 19.45 -13.01
N ASP A 25 -33.84 18.36 -13.81
CA ASP A 25 -33.40 17.04 -13.36
C ASP A 25 -31.92 17.06 -12.89
N LYS A 26 -31.09 17.79 -13.61
CA LYS A 26 -29.67 17.95 -13.25
C LYS A 26 -29.51 18.77 -11.97
N ASN A 27 -30.27 19.84 -11.82
CA ASN A 27 -30.23 20.66 -10.59
C ASN A 27 -30.87 19.94 -9.39
N GLU A 28 -31.95 19.18 -9.55
CA GLU A 28 -32.52 18.34 -8.48
C GLU A 28 -31.59 17.18 -8.08
N PHE A 29 -30.86 16.62 -9.04
CA PHE A 29 -29.83 15.62 -8.76
C PHE A 29 -28.62 16.24 -8.05
N GLU A 30 -28.14 17.39 -8.52
CA GLU A 30 -27.06 18.14 -7.87
C GLU A 30 -27.47 18.65 -6.47
N GLU A 31 -28.71 19.10 -6.24
CA GLU A 31 -29.22 19.46 -4.90
C GLU A 31 -29.37 18.23 -4.00
N LYS A 32 -29.84 17.08 -4.50
CA LYS A 32 -29.91 15.84 -3.72
C LYS A 32 -28.53 15.32 -3.33
N VAL A 33 -27.52 15.44 -4.20
CA VAL A 33 -26.14 15.06 -3.90
C VAL A 33 -25.49 16.06 -2.94
N LYS A 34 -25.82 17.35 -3.04
CA LYS A 34 -25.30 18.42 -2.15
C LYS A 34 -25.85 18.36 -0.73
N SER A 35 -27.00 17.76 -0.50
CA SER A 35 -27.66 17.75 0.83
C SER A 35 -27.60 16.40 1.56
N GLN A 36 -26.72 15.49 1.16
CA GLN A 36 -26.70 14.13 1.71
C GLN A 36 -26.15 14.06 3.13
N PHE A 37 -25.24 14.98 3.49
CA PHE A 37 -24.64 15.06 4.82
C PHE A 37 -24.84 16.45 5.41
N SER A 38 -24.99 16.52 6.73
CA SER A 38 -24.91 17.77 7.48
C SER A 38 -23.49 18.01 7.97
N THR A 39 -23.15 19.25 8.33
CA THR A 39 -21.88 19.58 8.98
C THR A 39 -21.70 18.77 10.27
N SER A 40 -22.79 18.49 11.01
CA SER A 40 -22.73 17.67 12.23
C SER A 40 -22.37 16.20 11.93
N ASP A 41 -22.80 15.63 10.80
CA ASP A 41 -22.42 14.27 10.40
C ASP A 41 -20.93 14.19 10.07
N LEU A 42 -20.39 15.20 9.36
CA LEU A 42 -18.98 15.27 9.01
C LEU A 42 -18.08 15.48 10.22
N LEU A 43 -18.51 16.31 11.18
CA LEU A 43 -17.79 16.51 12.44
C LEU A 43 -17.85 15.26 13.32
N ALA A 44 -18.97 14.55 13.37
CA ALA A 44 -19.08 13.29 14.09
C ALA A 44 -18.15 12.20 13.50
N ASP A 45 -18.03 12.14 12.17
CA ASP A 45 -17.05 11.27 11.51
C ASP A 45 -15.61 11.67 11.82
N TYR A 46 -15.34 12.97 11.89
CA TYR A 46 -14.03 13.50 12.23
C TYR A 46 -13.64 13.19 13.68
N ASP A 47 -14.56 13.35 14.63
CA ASP A 47 -14.34 13.03 16.04
C ASP A 47 -14.08 11.51 16.19
N TYR A 48 -14.90 10.67 15.56
CA TYR A 48 -14.71 9.22 15.52
C TYR A 48 -13.35 8.83 14.93
N LEU A 49 -12.92 9.49 13.84
CA LEU A 49 -11.62 9.27 13.23
C LEU A 49 -10.49 9.55 14.21
N TRP A 50 -10.54 10.68 14.92
CA TRP A 50 -9.50 11.04 15.88
C TRP A 50 -9.50 10.15 17.11
N GLU A 51 -10.67 9.80 17.66
CA GLU A 51 -10.75 8.81 18.73
C GLU A 51 -10.10 7.48 18.33
N THR A 52 -10.37 7.04 17.10
CA THR A 52 -9.76 5.82 16.55
C THR A 52 -8.25 5.96 16.37
N LEU A 53 -7.77 7.06 15.79
CA LEU A 53 -6.33 7.26 15.57
C LEU A 53 -5.57 7.40 16.90
N GLU A 54 -6.11 8.11 17.88
CA GLU A 54 -5.48 8.26 19.21
C GLU A 54 -5.37 6.92 19.95
N ALA A 55 -6.36 6.04 19.77
CA ALA A 55 -6.33 4.71 20.36
C ALA A 55 -5.37 3.75 19.65
N GLU A 56 -5.36 3.74 18.32
CA GLU A 56 -4.81 2.64 17.51
C GLU A 56 -3.54 3.03 16.72
N TYR A 57 -3.43 4.28 16.25
CA TYR A 57 -2.28 4.70 15.44
C TYR A 57 -1.05 4.94 16.30
N LEU A 58 -0.05 4.09 16.15
CA LEU A 58 1.12 4.05 17.03
C LEU A 58 2.10 5.23 16.84
N PHE A 59 2.05 5.92 15.70
CA PHE A 59 3.19 6.70 15.21
C PHE A 59 3.10 8.21 15.43
N PHE A 60 2.12 8.70 16.20
CA PHE A 60 2.08 10.12 16.58
C PHE A 60 3.37 10.60 17.25
N PRO A 61 3.97 9.88 18.23
CA PRO A 61 5.24 10.30 18.82
C PRO A 61 6.37 10.45 17.79
N VAL A 62 6.40 9.62 16.75
CA VAL A 62 7.41 9.71 15.67
C VAL A 62 7.20 10.96 14.82
N LEU A 63 5.93 11.30 14.53
CA LEU A 63 5.60 12.52 13.77
C LEU A 63 5.95 13.79 14.56
N GLU A 64 5.68 13.81 15.86
CA GLU A 64 6.02 14.92 16.75
C GLU A 64 7.54 15.12 16.86
N GLU A 65 8.33 14.06 16.96
CA GLU A 65 9.81 14.13 16.89
C GLU A 65 10.31 14.71 15.55
N GLN A 66 9.53 14.57 14.48
CA GLN A 66 9.80 15.20 13.18
C GLN A 66 9.27 16.64 13.09
N ASN A 67 8.87 17.25 14.21
CA ASN A 67 8.29 18.59 14.32
C ASN A 67 6.97 18.77 13.55
N ILE A 68 6.15 17.73 13.49
CA ILE A 68 4.77 17.80 12.98
C ILE A 68 3.86 18.09 14.17
N ASP A 69 3.20 19.24 14.14
CA ASP A 69 2.28 19.69 15.18
C ASP A 69 0.90 19.05 14.99
N ILE A 70 0.72 17.87 15.60
CA ILE A 70 -0.50 17.06 15.48
C ILE A 70 -1.73 17.80 16.01
N GLU A 71 -1.60 18.46 17.15
CA GLU A 71 -2.69 19.22 17.77
C GLU A 71 -3.16 20.39 16.88
N SER A 72 -2.20 21.11 16.28
CA SER A 72 -2.51 22.19 15.34
C SER A 72 -3.20 21.66 14.09
N ILE A 73 -2.77 20.52 13.56
CA ILE A 73 -3.39 19.85 12.39
C ILE A 73 -4.83 19.46 12.76
N LYS A 74 -5.03 18.81 13.89
CA LYS A 74 -6.36 18.41 14.40
C LYS A 74 -7.31 19.60 14.49
N LYS A 75 -6.89 20.64 15.17
CA LYS A 75 -7.69 21.85 15.37
C LYS A 75 -8.03 22.56 14.06
N THR A 76 -7.03 22.80 13.22
CA THR A 76 -7.24 23.55 11.96
C THR A 76 -8.11 22.78 10.96
N THR A 77 -8.02 21.45 10.96
CA THR A 77 -8.88 20.61 10.13
C THR A 77 -10.32 20.63 10.63
N TYR A 78 -10.53 20.56 11.95
CA TYR A 78 -11.87 20.70 12.54
C TYR A 78 -12.52 22.02 12.12
N GLU A 79 -11.81 23.16 12.29
CA GLU A 79 -12.28 24.48 11.88
C GLU A 79 -12.59 24.57 10.38
N GLN A 80 -11.84 23.87 9.53
CA GLN A 80 -12.12 23.80 8.10
C GLN A 80 -13.44 23.05 7.81
N ILE A 81 -13.67 21.91 8.48
CA ILE A 81 -14.89 21.12 8.31
C ILE A 81 -16.12 21.91 8.81
N GLU A 82 -16.00 22.60 9.96
CA GLU A 82 -17.07 23.40 10.53
C GLU A 82 -17.53 24.54 9.59
N ASN A 83 -16.59 25.11 8.82
CA ASN A 83 -16.84 26.28 7.97
C ASN A 83 -16.99 25.99 6.48
N MET A 84 -16.94 24.73 6.06
CA MET A 84 -17.12 24.35 4.65
C MET A 84 -18.56 23.97 4.35
N GLU A 85 -18.94 23.96 3.07
CA GLU A 85 -20.18 23.32 2.63
C GLU A 85 -20.09 21.81 2.88
N PRO A 86 -21.13 21.13 3.39
CA PRO A 86 -21.07 19.73 3.78
C PRO A 86 -21.15 18.78 2.57
N GLU A 87 -20.25 18.95 1.62
CA GLU A 87 -20.12 18.12 0.42
C GLU A 87 -19.07 17.02 0.64
N LEU A 88 -19.38 15.77 0.28
CA LEU A 88 -18.51 14.61 0.47
C LEU A 88 -17.14 14.78 -0.19
N GLU A 89 -17.10 15.32 -1.40
CA GLU A 89 -15.85 15.55 -2.13
C GLU A 89 -14.96 16.56 -1.42
N GLN A 90 -15.54 17.63 -0.90
CA GLN A 90 -14.79 18.65 -0.16
C GLN A 90 -14.28 18.07 1.16
N TYR A 91 -15.09 17.30 1.86
CA TYR A 91 -14.69 16.61 3.08
C TYR A 91 -13.54 15.64 2.84
N TYR A 92 -13.63 14.81 1.78
CA TYR A 92 -12.54 13.93 1.36
C TYR A 92 -11.23 14.71 1.16
N ARG A 93 -11.28 15.83 0.43
CA ARG A 93 -10.09 16.67 0.18
C ARG A 93 -9.51 17.29 1.44
N VAL A 94 -10.35 17.68 2.38
CA VAL A 94 -9.91 18.23 3.67
C VAL A 94 -9.19 17.17 4.48
N LEU A 95 -9.74 15.94 4.57
CA LEU A 95 -9.10 14.83 5.25
C LEU A 95 -7.81 14.39 4.54
N ASP A 96 -7.80 14.31 3.21
CA ASP A 96 -6.60 13.95 2.45
C ASP A 96 -5.47 14.96 2.67
N LYS A 97 -5.80 16.26 2.71
CA LYS A 97 -4.84 17.32 3.05
C LYS A 97 -4.32 17.18 4.49
N MET A 98 -5.16 16.76 5.42
CA MET A 98 -4.75 16.47 6.80
C MET A 98 -3.71 15.34 6.82
N PHE A 99 -3.99 14.22 6.15
CA PHE A 99 -3.06 13.10 6.06
C PHE A 99 -1.76 13.47 5.32
N LEU A 100 -1.83 14.32 4.31
CA LEU A 100 -0.64 14.85 3.63
C LEU A 100 0.25 15.65 4.59
N GLN A 101 -0.31 16.45 5.50
CA GLN A 101 0.46 17.16 6.53
C GLN A 101 1.14 16.18 7.50
N MET A 102 0.55 15.02 7.73
CA MET A 102 1.13 13.88 8.46
C MET A 102 1.98 12.97 7.56
N LYS A 103 2.31 13.42 6.32
CA LYS A 103 3.18 12.73 5.34
C LYS A 103 2.67 11.36 4.88
N TYR A 104 1.40 11.06 5.04
CA TYR A 104 0.84 9.70 4.82
C TYR A 104 1.67 8.62 5.53
N PHE A 105 2.23 8.96 6.69
CA PHE A 105 3.19 8.12 7.41
C PHE A 105 2.53 6.82 7.87
N ALA A 106 3.21 5.68 7.77
CA ALA A 106 2.70 4.36 8.16
C ALA A 106 1.32 4.05 7.53
N HIS A 107 1.20 4.22 6.21
CA HIS A 107 -0.02 3.98 5.43
C HIS A 107 -1.23 4.86 5.80
N LEU A 108 -1.09 5.87 6.66
CA LEU A 108 -2.19 6.74 7.08
C LEU A 108 -2.74 7.53 5.88
N SER A 109 -3.85 7.07 5.31
CA SER A 109 -4.45 7.65 4.09
C SER A 109 -5.92 7.27 3.94
N LEU A 110 -6.65 8.09 3.17
CA LEU A 110 -7.94 7.67 2.62
C LEU A 110 -7.77 6.61 1.53
N ILE A 111 -8.80 5.82 1.33
CA ILE A 111 -8.95 4.93 0.18
C ILE A 111 -9.73 5.67 -0.89
N ASP A 112 -9.23 5.74 -2.12
CA ASP A 112 -9.97 6.29 -3.24
C ASP A 112 -10.89 5.24 -3.91
N GLY A 113 -11.77 5.69 -4.81
CA GLY A 113 -12.73 4.81 -5.47
C GLY A 113 -12.08 3.73 -6.33
N HIS A 114 -10.88 3.94 -6.87
CA HIS A 114 -10.16 2.94 -7.65
C HIS A 114 -9.55 1.87 -6.74
N ALA A 115 -8.88 2.29 -5.67
CA ALA A 115 -8.34 1.37 -4.66
C ALA A 115 -9.44 0.55 -4.00
N PHE A 116 -10.61 1.15 -3.71
CA PHE A 116 -11.77 0.43 -3.19
C PHE A 116 -12.20 -0.71 -4.13
N GLN A 117 -12.31 -0.47 -5.44
CA GLN A 117 -12.70 -1.49 -6.41
C GLN A 117 -11.68 -2.65 -6.46
N ILE A 118 -10.38 -2.34 -6.42
CA ILE A 118 -9.31 -3.34 -6.40
C ILE A 118 -9.42 -4.19 -5.13
N TYR A 119 -9.53 -3.56 -3.97
CA TYR A 119 -9.62 -4.27 -2.70
C TYR A 119 -10.91 -5.08 -2.60
N GLN A 120 -12.05 -4.53 -3.05
CA GLN A 120 -13.31 -5.26 -3.06
C GLN A 120 -13.20 -6.54 -3.93
N GLN A 121 -12.61 -6.43 -5.12
CA GLN A 121 -12.40 -7.58 -6.00
C GLN A 121 -11.45 -8.60 -5.37
N PHE A 122 -10.34 -8.13 -4.80
CA PHE A 122 -9.33 -8.99 -4.16
C PHE A 122 -9.91 -9.77 -2.99
N TYR A 123 -10.55 -9.09 -2.03
CA TYR A 123 -11.07 -9.71 -0.82
C TYR A 123 -12.37 -10.50 -1.03
N ASN A 124 -13.14 -10.25 -2.09
CA ASN A 124 -14.32 -11.05 -2.42
C ASN A 124 -13.95 -12.37 -3.12
N ASN A 125 -12.86 -12.43 -3.87
CA ASN A 125 -12.46 -13.59 -4.67
C ASN A 125 -11.53 -14.56 -3.94
N GLN A 126 -11.01 -14.20 -2.79
CA GLN A 126 -10.14 -15.07 -2.01
C GLN A 126 -10.89 -15.71 -0.84
N ASP A 127 -10.54 -16.96 -0.55
CA ASP A 127 -10.69 -17.58 0.79
C ASP A 127 -9.76 -16.88 1.81
N SER A 128 -9.64 -15.55 1.71
CA SER A 128 -8.74 -14.79 2.56
C SER A 128 -9.20 -14.89 4.00
N GLN A 129 -8.30 -15.26 4.88
CA GLN A 129 -8.53 -15.31 6.32
C GLN A 129 -8.68 -13.90 6.91
N ASP A 130 -8.43 -12.84 6.11
CA ASP A 130 -8.59 -11.45 6.53
C ASP A 130 -10.05 -11.04 6.60
N THR A 131 -10.70 -11.45 7.67
CA THR A 131 -12.10 -11.13 7.94
C THR A 131 -12.32 -9.65 8.22
N GLY A 132 -11.33 -8.93 8.77
CA GLY A 132 -11.41 -7.52 9.12
C GLY A 132 -11.61 -6.61 7.90
N TRP A 133 -10.78 -6.79 6.86
CA TRP A 133 -10.91 -6.05 5.60
C TRP A 133 -12.24 -6.34 4.91
N ARG A 134 -12.57 -7.62 4.74
CA ARG A 134 -13.82 -8.04 4.09
C ARG A 134 -15.05 -7.43 4.77
N GLN A 135 -15.12 -7.51 6.10
CA GLN A 135 -16.24 -6.94 6.85
C GLN A 135 -16.33 -5.42 6.67
N THR A 136 -15.19 -4.71 6.78
CA THR A 136 -15.19 -3.25 6.66
C THR A 136 -15.55 -2.78 5.25
N LEU A 137 -15.07 -3.45 4.22
CA LEU A 137 -15.45 -3.16 2.83
C LEU A 137 -16.94 -3.39 2.55
N GLN A 138 -17.60 -4.28 3.29
CA GLN A 138 -19.01 -4.64 3.09
C GLN A 138 -19.99 -3.80 3.92
N TYR A 139 -19.54 -2.84 4.71
CA TYR A 139 -20.46 -1.95 5.44
C TYR A 139 -21.36 -1.22 4.44
N GLU A 140 -22.67 -1.18 4.75
CA GLU A 140 -23.69 -0.62 3.87
C GLU A 140 -23.36 0.83 3.47
N GLN A 141 -22.98 1.67 4.43
CA GLN A 141 -22.62 3.06 4.16
C GLN A 141 -21.38 3.18 3.29
N THR A 142 -20.36 2.34 3.50
CA THR A 142 -19.17 2.27 2.65
C THR A 142 -19.53 1.89 1.22
N GLN A 143 -20.32 0.83 1.05
CA GLN A 143 -20.80 0.40 -0.26
C GLN A 143 -21.61 1.50 -0.97
N HIS A 144 -22.49 2.17 -0.24
CA HIS A 144 -23.27 3.28 -0.79
C HIS A 144 -22.36 4.41 -1.28
N THR A 145 -21.42 4.84 -0.46
CA THR A 145 -20.50 5.94 -0.78
C THR A 145 -19.63 5.63 -1.98
N TYR A 146 -18.93 4.51 -1.98
CA TYR A 146 -17.99 4.20 -3.05
C TYR A 146 -18.66 3.80 -4.37
N ASN A 147 -19.84 3.16 -4.32
CA ASN A 147 -20.55 2.77 -5.53
C ASN A 147 -21.38 3.90 -6.15
N ASN A 148 -21.91 4.82 -5.35
CA ASN A 148 -22.87 5.83 -5.81
C ASN A 148 -22.31 7.26 -5.81
N LEU A 149 -21.50 7.62 -4.82
CA LEU A 149 -21.09 9.01 -4.60
C LEU A 149 -19.69 9.32 -5.12
N LEU A 150 -18.74 8.40 -4.95
CA LEU A 150 -17.36 8.58 -5.42
C LEU A 150 -17.11 8.03 -6.83
N ASN A 151 -18.11 7.36 -7.42
CA ASN A 151 -17.94 6.69 -8.71
C ASN A 151 -18.02 7.64 -9.92
N THR A 152 -18.50 8.88 -9.77
CA THR A 152 -18.79 9.75 -10.90
C THR A 152 -17.62 10.59 -11.37
N GLU A 153 -16.68 11.00 -10.52
CA GLU A 153 -15.55 11.86 -10.95
C GLU A 153 -14.23 11.65 -10.18
N PHE A 154 -14.22 10.97 -9.03
CA PHE A 154 -13.01 10.71 -8.24
C PHE A 154 -12.14 9.59 -8.81
N ARG A 155 -11.96 9.58 -10.12
CA ARG A 155 -10.95 8.75 -10.78
C ARG A 155 -9.60 9.47 -10.77
N ILE A 156 -9.01 9.62 -9.60
CA ILE A 156 -7.57 9.79 -9.51
C ILE A 156 -6.99 8.48 -10.06
N GLY A 157 -6.40 8.53 -11.22
CA GLY A 157 -5.78 7.35 -11.86
C GLY A 157 -6.45 6.84 -13.14
N LYS A 158 -7.33 7.59 -13.79
CA LYS A 158 -7.72 7.27 -15.18
C LYS A 158 -6.45 7.20 -16.05
N ASN A 159 -6.12 5.96 -16.48
CA ASN A 159 -5.01 5.66 -17.38
C ASN A 159 -3.60 5.70 -16.76
N VAL A 160 -3.41 5.30 -15.51
CA VAL A 160 -2.08 4.88 -15.09
C VAL A 160 -1.73 3.63 -15.89
N LYS A 161 -0.84 3.76 -16.88
CA LYS A 161 -0.30 2.59 -17.56
C LYS A 161 0.39 1.75 -16.48
N LEU A 162 -0.13 0.55 -16.25
CA LEU A 162 0.48 -0.37 -15.30
C LEU A 162 1.92 -0.65 -15.77
N PRO A 163 2.91 -0.60 -14.88
CA PRO A 163 4.30 -0.82 -15.26
C PRO A 163 4.48 -2.22 -15.83
N GLU A 164 5.36 -2.33 -16.80
CA GLU A 164 5.77 -3.60 -17.39
C GLU A 164 7.15 -3.97 -16.84
N ILE A 165 7.40 -5.27 -16.60
CA ILE A 165 8.76 -5.74 -16.33
C ILE A 165 9.61 -5.48 -17.56
N THR A 166 10.79 -4.92 -17.34
CA THR A 166 11.83 -4.85 -18.36
C THR A 166 12.97 -5.76 -18.00
N THR A 167 13.56 -6.41 -19.01
CA THR A 167 14.61 -7.41 -18.82
C THR A 167 15.84 -7.07 -19.65
N ARG A 168 16.97 -7.55 -19.17
CA ARG A 168 18.23 -7.48 -19.89
C ARG A 168 19.12 -8.66 -19.50
N TYR A 169 19.80 -9.26 -20.48
CA TYR A 169 20.86 -10.22 -20.25
C TYR A 169 22.23 -9.61 -20.55
N ASP A 170 23.16 -9.72 -19.61
CA ASP A 170 24.57 -9.33 -19.74
C ASP A 170 25.41 -10.61 -20.00
N GLU A 171 25.76 -10.83 -21.26
CA GLU A 171 26.51 -12.02 -21.67
C GLU A 171 27.91 -12.12 -21.02
N ASN A 172 28.55 -10.97 -20.77
CA ASN A 172 29.90 -10.97 -20.19
C ASN A 172 29.91 -11.41 -18.73
N ARG A 173 28.80 -11.10 -18.01
CA ARG A 173 28.61 -11.41 -16.58
C ARG A 173 27.65 -12.56 -16.34
N LYS A 174 27.10 -13.13 -17.42
CA LYS A 174 26.03 -14.15 -17.33
C LYS A 174 24.93 -13.78 -16.37
N ALA A 175 24.55 -12.51 -16.41
CA ALA A 175 23.60 -11.88 -15.47
C ALA A 175 22.28 -11.53 -16.16
N VAL A 176 21.17 -12.03 -15.61
CA VAL A 176 19.81 -11.62 -16.00
C VAL A 176 19.33 -10.55 -15.05
N ILE A 177 18.80 -9.43 -15.57
CA ILE A 177 18.28 -8.32 -14.79
C ILE A 177 16.80 -8.17 -15.08
N PHE A 178 15.97 -8.22 -14.04
CA PHE A 178 14.53 -7.92 -14.07
C PHE A 178 14.26 -6.62 -13.34
N LYS A 179 13.74 -5.60 -14.03
CA LYS A 179 13.27 -4.37 -13.40
C LYS A 179 11.78 -4.50 -13.09
N ILE A 180 11.42 -4.50 -11.80
CA ILE A 180 10.07 -4.70 -11.31
C ILE A 180 9.63 -3.46 -10.52
N GLN A 181 8.78 -2.63 -11.11
CA GLN A 181 8.43 -1.32 -10.58
C GLN A 181 7.22 -1.33 -9.63
N SER A 182 6.47 -2.43 -9.56
CA SER A 182 5.28 -2.57 -8.71
C SER A 182 5.05 -4.03 -8.35
N PHE A 183 4.54 -4.26 -7.16
CA PHE A 183 4.03 -5.56 -6.70
C PHE A 183 2.49 -5.57 -6.68
N ASP A 184 1.85 -4.83 -7.61
CA ASP A 184 0.40 -4.83 -7.75
C ASP A 184 -0.13 -6.25 -7.99
N ALA A 185 -1.11 -6.66 -7.18
CA ALA A 185 -1.68 -8.00 -7.24
C ALA A 185 -2.28 -8.35 -8.63
N ASN A 186 -2.79 -7.36 -9.37
CA ASN A 186 -3.35 -7.57 -10.71
C ASN A 186 -2.28 -7.87 -11.77
N LEU A 187 -1.00 -7.67 -11.45
CA LEU A 187 0.12 -7.94 -12.34
C LEU A 187 0.75 -9.32 -12.14
N MET A 188 0.43 -9.99 -11.05
CA MET A 188 1.10 -11.21 -10.61
C MET A 188 1.23 -12.27 -11.70
N GLU A 189 0.11 -12.71 -12.26
CA GLU A 189 0.09 -13.79 -13.26
C GLU A 189 0.81 -13.39 -14.55
N ARG A 190 0.57 -12.16 -15.02
CA ARG A 190 1.23 -11.63 -16.22
C ARG A 190 2.76 -11.60 -16.06
N ASP A 191 3.22 -11.08 -14.93
CA ASP A 191 4.64 -10.81 -14.70
C ASP A 191 5.39 -12.13 -14.43
N MET A 192 4.77 -13.10 -13.75
CA MET A 192 5.35 -14.43 -13.58
C MET A 192 5.54 -15.13 -14.91
N ASN A 193 4.51 -15.19 -15.75
CA ASN A 193 4.59 -15.80 -17.06
C ASN A 193 5.71 -15.15 -17.90
N PHE A 194 5.80 -13.82 -17.83
CA PHE A 194 6.85 -13.07 -18.53
C PHE A 194 8.27 -13.42 -18.05
N ILE A 195 8.48 -13.51 -16.72
CA ILE A 195 9.79 -13.88 -16.15
C ILE A 195 10.19 -15.29 -16.62
N GLN A 196 9.27 -16.24 -16.53
CA GLN A 196 9.51 -17.63 -16.91
C GLN A 196 9.78 -17.76 -18.41
N GLU A 197 8.91 -17.19 -19.27
CA GLU A 197 9.06 -17.19 -20.71
C GLU A 197 10.39 -16.53 -21.13
N TYR A 198 10.80 -15.45 -20.45
CA TYR A 198 12.07 -14.81 -20.74
C TYR A 198 13.26 -15.71 -20.39
N LEU A 199 13.28 -16.34 -19.21
CA LEU A 199 14.31 -17.28 -18.81
C LEU A 199 14.40 -18.48 -19.78
N ASP A 200 13.27 -19.03 -20.18
CA ASP A 200 13.19 -20.11 -21.16
C ASP A 200 13.69 -19.68 -22.57
N SER A 201 13.40 -18.44 -22.98
CA SER A 201 13.79 -17.89 -24.29
C SER A 201 15.28 -17.68 -24.45
N LEU A 202 16.01 -17.55 -23.36
CA LEU A 202 17.48 -17.43 -23.38
C LEU A 202 18.15 -18.70 -23.87
N GLY A 203 17.45 -19.85 -23.94
CA GLY A 203 17.88 -21.04 -24.71
C GLY A 203 19.02 -21.84 -24.14
N LYS A 204 19.31 -21.83 -22.86
CA LYS A 204 20.43 -22.38 -22.11
C LYS A 204 21.73 -21.55 -22.19
N PRO A 205 21.70 -20.20 -22.09
CA PRO A 205 22.90 -19.52 -21.69
C PRO A 205 23.19 -19.91 -20.23
N GLU A 206 24.43 -19.95 -19.92
CA GLU A 206 24.88 -20.07 -18.54
C GLU A 206 24.41 -18.83 -17.76
N VAL A 207 23.42 -18.98 -16.84
CA VAL A 207 22.99 -17.92 -15.95
C VAL A 207 23.67 -18.13 -14.60
N GLU A 208 24.61 -17.25 -14.27
CA GLU A 208 25.32 -17.28 -13.00
C GLU A 208 24.76 -16.27 -11.98
N HIS A 209 24.09 -15.23 -12.48
CA HIS A 209 23.55 -14.16 -11.64
C HIS A 209 22.14 -13.76 -12.08
N ILE A 210 21.25 -13.55 -11.10
CA ILE A 210 19.91 -12.97 -11.29
C ILE A 210 19.81 -11.72 -10.45
N VAL A 211 19.39 -10.62 -11.06
CA VAL A 211 19.21 -9.32 -10.41
C VAL A 211 17.75 -8.90 -10.47
N PHE A 212 17.11 -8.77 -9.33
CA PHE A 212 15.79 -8.16 -9.20
C PHE A 212 15.96 -6.68 -8.85
N ASP A 213 15.79 -5.81 -9.83
CA ASP A 213 15.84 -4.37 -9.63
C ASP A 213 14.45 -3.87 -9.21
N ILE A 214 14.27 -3.67 -7.91
CA ILE A 214 13.04 -3.11 -7.33
C ILE A 214 13.20 -1.62 -6.94
N THR A 215 14.24 -0.94 -7.42
CA THR A 215 14.40 0.49 -7.13
C THR A 215 13.18 1.28 -7.63
N GLY A 216 12.61 2.12 -6.74
CA GLY A 216 11.39 2.88 -7.01
C GLY A 216 10.08 2.12 -6.84
N ASN A 217 10.11 0.84 -6.47
CA ASN A 217 8.91 0.06 -6.21
C ASN A 217 8.29 0.45 -4.85
N VAL A 218 7.06 0.95 -4.87
CA VAL A 218 6.35 1.40 -3.67
C VAL A 218 5.51 0.30 -3.01
N GLY A 219 5.67 -0.95 -3.45
CA GLY A 219 4.98 -2.09 -2.88
C GLY A 219 3.78 -2.57 -3.67
N GLY A 220 2.83 -3.14 -2.96
CA GLY A 220 1.62 -3.80 -3.47
C GLY A 220 1.25 -4.97 -2.58
N SER A 221 1.26 -6.20 -3.11
CA SER A 221 0.93 -7.42 -2.38
C SER A 221 2.19 -8.25 -2.08
N ASP A 222 2.32 -8.76 -0.85
CA ASP A 222 3.38 -9.69 -0.50
C ASP A 222 3.26 -11.01 -1.27
N TYR A 223 2.04 -11.44 -1.63
CA TYR A 223 1.84 -12.61 -2.47
C TYR A 223 2.55 -12.50 -3.83
N TYR A 224 2.76 -11.28 -4.35
CA TYR A 224 3.50 -11.08 -5.60
C TYR A 224 4.92 -11.63 -5.50
N TRP A 225 5.71 -11.16 -4.54
CA TRP A 225 7.09 -11.59 -4.43
C TRP A 225 7.23 -12.99 -3.81
N MET A 226 6.34 -13.36 -2.88
CA MET A 226 6.35 -14.69 -2.27
C MET A 226 6.12 -15.80 -3.31
N ASN A 227 5.04 -15.68 -4.08
CA ASN A 227 4.61 -16.74 -5.00
C ASN A 227 5.27 -16.68 -6.38
N HIS A 228 5.70 -15.48 -6.81
CA HIS A 228 6.16 -15.28 -8.18
C HIS A 228 7.65 -14.91 -8.33
N ILE A 229 8.29 -14.51 -7.21
CA ILE A 229 9.74 -14.30 -7.21
C ILE A 229 10.43 -15.41 -6.41
N VAL A 230 10.00 -15.70 -5.19
CA VAL A 230 10.72 -16.62 -4.29
C VAL A 230 10.32 -18.07 -4.51
N ALA A 231 9.04 -18.42 -4.49
CA ALA A 231 8.59 -19.81 -4.63
C ALA A 231 9.08 -20.55 -5.88
N PRO A 232 9.19 -19.92 -7.07
CA PRO A 232 9.69 -20.59 -8.29
C PRO A 232 11.12 -21.14 -8.16
N PHE A 233 11.92 -20.66 -7.20
CA PHE A 233 13.29 -21.17 -6.96
C PHE A 233 13.36 -22.48 -6.17
N GLY A 234 12.23 -23.10 -5.83
CA GLY A 234 12.18 -24.47 -5.30
C GLY A 234 12.59 -24.65 -3.85
N GLU A 235 13.15 -23.65 -3.19
CA GLU A 235 13.57 -23.72 -1.81
C GLU A 235 12.41 -23.37 -0.86
N ASN A 236 12.24 -24.15 0.22
CA ASN A 236 11.36 -23.74 1.31
C ASN A 236 12.12 -22.74 2.19
N VAL A 237 11.61 -21.52 2.31
CA VAL A 237 12.25 -20.46 3.08
C VAL A 237 11.29 -19.96 4.16
N THR A 238 11.71 -20.03 5.42
CA THR A 238 10.92 -19.52 6.55
C THR A 238 11.51 -18.20 7.04
N ARG A 239 10.63 -17.21 7.26
CA ARG A 239 10.93 -15.95 7.93
C ARG A 239 10.20 -15.91 9.26
N THR A 240 10.94 -15.60 10.33
CA THR A 240 10.35 -15.27 11.64
C THR A 240 10.38 -13.78 11.85
N THR A 241 9.26 -13.17 12.17
CA THR A 241 9.13 -11.72 12.37
C THR A 241 8.42 -11.46 13.71
N THR A 242 8.97 -10.54 14.52
CA THR A 242 8.28 -10.04 15.70
C THR A 242 7.58 -8.73 15.38
N LEU A 243 6.29 -8.67 15.62
CA LEU A 243 5.41 -7.52 15.39
C LEU A 243 4.90 -7.00 16.73
N TYR A 244 4.84 -5.71 16.88
CA TYR A 244 4.51 -5.00 18.11
C TYR A 244 3.26 -4.15 17.93
N LEU A 245 2.28 -4.26 18.86
CA LEU A 245 0.97 -3.60 18.73
C LEU A 245 0.38 -3.23 20.10
N LYS A 246 -0.73 -2.49 20.07
CA LYS A 246 -1.60 -2.35 21.24
C LYS A 246 -2.69 -3.43 21.17
N ASP A 247 -3.04 -4.02 22.31
CA ASP A 247 -4.23 -4.88 22.42
C ASP A 247 -5.47 -4.01 22.58
N SER A 248 -6.37 -4.09 21.61
CA SER A 248 -7.60 -3.29 21.50
C SER A 248 -8.69 -4.09 20.78
N GLU A 249 -9.93 -3.62 20.82
CA GLU A 249 -11.02 -4.23 20.06
C GLU A 249 -10.73 -4.23 18.54
N LEU A 250 -10.12 -3.17 18.03
CA LEU A 250 -9.81 -3.06 16.61
C LEU A 250 -8.64 -3.98 16.24
N SER A 251 -7.59 -4.05 17.06
CA SER A 251 -6.49 -5.00 16.83
C SER A 251 -6.97 -6.44 16.92
N GLN A 252 -7.86 -6.79 17.84
CA GLN A 252 -8.47 -8.11 17.92
C GLN A 252 -9.30 -8.46 16.68
N LYS A 253 -10.04 -7.50 16.13
CA LYS A 253 -10.80 -7.68 14.87
C LYS A 253 -9.91 -8.09 13.71
N TYR A 254 -8.73 -7.47 13.59
CA TYR A 254 -7.80 -7.69 12.47
C TYR A 254 -6.77 -8.78 12.74
N PHE A 255 -6.34 -8.94 13.99
CA PHE A 255 -5.19 -9.75 14.37
C PHE A 255 -5.52 -10.81 15.43
N GLY A 256 -6.79 -10.97 15.81
CA GLY A 256 -7.21 -11.91 16.85
C GLY A 256 -7.02 -13.39 16.51
N SER A 257 -6.64 -13.71 15.25
CA SER A 257 -6.20 -15.06 14.88
C SER A 257 -4.74 -15.36 15.23
N TYR A 258 -3.95 -14.33 15.55
CA TYR A 258 -2.57 -14.47 15.99
C TYR A 258 -2.50 -14.70 17.50
N ASP A 259 -1.42 -15.33 17.96
CA ASP A 259 -1.13 -15.50 19.37
C ASP A 259 -0.48 -14.22 19.93
N LEU A 260 -1.29 -13.42 20.64
CA LEU A 260 -0.86 -12.15 21.23
C LEU A 260 -0.23 -12.39 22.60
N HIS A 261 1.02 -11.96 22.76
CA HIS A 261 1.76 -12.04 24.01
C HIS A 261 1.94 -10.65 24.64
N PRO A 262 1.71 -10.48 25.95
CA PRO A 262 2.00 -9.21 26.59
C PRO A 262 3.52 -8.91 26.60
N ILE A 263 3.89 -7.63 26.45
CA ILE A 263 5.31 -7.22 26.44
C ILE A 263 6.06 -7.66 27.70
N SER A 264 5.37 -7.81 28.86
CA SER A 264 5.96 -8.30 30.10
C SER A 264 6.52 -9.72 30.00
N GLU A 265 6.09 -10.51 29.02
CA GLU A 265 6.57 -11.88 28.76
C GLU A 265 7.71 -11.92 27.74
N TYR A 266 8.08 -10.78 27.14
CA TYR A 266 9.16 -10.72 26.14
C TYR A 266 10.50 -11.09 26.74
N THR A 267 11.15 -12.12 26.18
CA THR A 267 12.42 -12.64 26.70
C THR A 267 13.44 -12.86 25.58
N PRO A 268 14.71 -12.44 25.78
CA PRO A 268 15.17 -11.65 26.92
C PRO A 268 14.76 -10.17 26.82
N SER A 269 14.37 -9.56 27.92
CA SER A 269 13.85 -8.18 27.97
C SER A 269 14.85 -7.12 27.47
N GLU A 270 16.14 -7.39 27.55
CA GLU A 270 17.23 -6.52 27.06
C GLU A 270 17.26 -6.39 25.51
N ASN A 271 16.62 -7.34 24.81
CA ASN A 271 16.50 -7.31 23.35
C ASN A 271 15.22 -6.59 22.86
N LEU A 272 14.40 -6.08 23.78
CA LEU A 272 13.20 -5.35 23.43
C LEU A 272 13.58 -4.04 22.73
N PRO A 273 13.05 -3.76 21.52
CA PRO A 273 13.34 -2.52 20.80
C PRO A 273 12.92 -1.28 21.59
N LYS A 274 13.74 -0.24 21.60
CA LYS A 274 13.47 0.99 22.37
C LYS A 274 12.17 1.69 21.99
N PHE A 275 11.75 1.56 20.74
CA PHE A 275 10.51 2.19 20.28
C PHE A 275 9.25 1.57 20.94
N VAL A 276 9.33 0.38 21.52
CA VAL A 276 8.18 -0.27 22.16
C VAL A 276 7.63 0.59 23.31
N GLU A 277 8.51 1.11 24.17
CA GLU A 277 8.11 2.04 25.24
C GLU A 277 7.63 3.38 24.67
N GLN A 278 8.38 3.95 23.71
CA GLN A 278 8.08 5.23 23.07
C GLN A 278 6.69 5.26 22.43
N LEU A 279 6.28 4.15 21.78
CA LEU A 279 5.00 4.03 21.08
C LEU A 279 3.87 3.52 21.96
N GLY A 280 4.10 3.26 23.27
CA GLY A 280 3.10 2.73 24.19
C GLY A 280 2.57 1.36 23.79
N ILE A 281 3.40 0.53 23.20
CA ILE A 281 3.08 -0.82 22.77
C ILE A 281 2.87 -1.72 23.99
N THR A 282 1.84 -2.57 23.94
CA THR A 282 1.45 -3.44 25.06
C THR A 282 1.67 -4.92 24.78
N HIS A 283 1.62 -5.33 23.51
CA HIS A 283 1.68 -6.73 23.10
C HIS A 283 2.63 -6.92 21.90
N TYR A 284 3.01 -8.17 21.68
CA TYR A 284 3.75 -8.59 20.49
C TYR A 284 3.20 -9.91 19.94
N ILE A 285 3.50 -10.15 18.68
CA ILE A 285 3.22 -11.38 17.93
C ILE A 285 4.54 -11.88 17.36
N VAL A 286 4.77 -13.18 17.42
CA VAL A 286 5.82 -13.85 16.63
C VAL A 286 5.14 -14.52 15.45
N SER A 287 5.39 -14.02 14.24
CA SER A 287 4.88 -14.58 12.99
C SER A 287 5.95 -15.40 12.30
N GLU A 288 5.60 -16.60 11.89
CA GLU A 288 6.44 -17.47 11.07
C GLU A 288 5.75 -17.71 9.73
N ASP A 289 6.33 -17.11 8.67
CA ASP A 289 5.85 -17.25 7.32
C ASP A 289 6.78 -18.17 6.52
N THR A 290 6.27 -19.30 6.04
CA THR A 290 7.03 -20.21 5.17
C THR A 290 6.56 -20.10 3.75
N ILE A 291 7.49 -19.73 2.86
CA ILE A 291 7.29 -19.78 1.41
C ILE A 291 7.71 -21.17 0.95
N TYR A 292 6.76 -21.88 0.36
CA TYR A 292 7.01 -23.22 -0.17
C TYR A 292 7.47 -23.14 -1.61
N GLY A 293 8.60 -23.78 -1.92
CA GLY A 293 9.15 -23.83 -3.25
C GLY A 293 8.29 -24.64 -4.22
N THR A 294 8.26 -24.24 -5.50
CA THR A 294 7.44 -24.87 -6.54
C THR A 294 8.25 -25.53 -7.65
N GLU A 295 9.60 -25.45 -7.63
CA GLU A 295 10.52 -26.05 -8.63
C GLU A 295 10.11 -25.77 -10.08
N GLN A 296 9.81 -24.53 -10.40
CA GLN A 296 9.34 -24.13 -11.74
C GLN A 296 10.48 -23.74 -12.70
N LEU A 297 11.70 -23.59 -12.19
CA LEU A 297 12.86 -23.11 -12.95
C LEU A 297 13.88 -24.23 -13.19
N SER A 298 14.71 -24.08 -14.22
CA SER A 298 15.80 -25.03 -14.50
C SER A 298 16.92 -24.98 -13.46
N ASP A 299 17.66 -26.09 -13.29
CA ASP A 299 18.74 -26.20 -12.33
C ASP A 299 19.81 -25.11 -12.50
N ASP A 300 20.08 -24.66 -13.71
CA ASP A 300 21.06 -23.60 -13.99
C ASP A 300 20.59 -22.25 -13.38
N VAL A 301 19.30 -21.98 -13.44
CA VAL A 301 18.69 -20.77 -12.86
C VAL A 301 18.57 -20.87 -11.34
N LEU A 302 18.23 -22.06 -10.84
CA LEU A 302 18.09 -22.31 -9.40
C LEU A 302 19.39 -22.05 -8.63
N ASN A 303 20.54 -22.38 -9.25
CA ASN A 303 21.88 -22.22 -8.66
C ASN A 303 22.47 -20.82 -8.84
N ALA A 304 21.82 -19.93 -9.60
CA ALA A 304 22.31 -18.58 -9.85
C ALA A 304 22.34 -17.75 -8.56
N LYS A 305 23.39 -16.93 -8.38
CA LYS A 305 23.47 -15.97 -7.27
C LYS A 305 22.44 -14.87 -7.44
N ARG A 306 21.66 -14.63 -6.41
CA ARG A 306 20.53 -13.67 -6.42
C ARG A 306 20.95 -12.34 -5.80
N TRP A 307 20.56 -11.25 -6.47
CA TRP A 307 20.80 -9.87 -6.07
C TRP A 307 19.49 -9.09 -6.10
N VAL A 308 19.28 -8.20 -5.15
CA VAL A 308 18.12 -7.28 -5.14
C VAL A 308 18.63 -5.85 -5.03
N LEU A 309 18.25 -5.01 -6.01
CA LEU A 309 18.59 -3.60 -6.00
C LEU A 309 17.50 -2.81 -5.30
N ILE A 310 17.92 -2.00 -4.30
CA ILE A 310 17.02 -1.21 -3.47
C ILE A 310 17.40 0.26 -3.45
N ASP A 311 16.39 1.15 -3.24
CA ASP A 311 16.58 2.58 -3.04
C ASP A 311 15.61 3.13 -1.97
N ASP A 312 15.70 4.43 -1.67
CA ASP A 312 14.90 5.15 -0.68
C ASP A 312 13.42 5.34 -1.06
N ARG A 313 12.97 4.77 -2.17
CA ARG A 313 11.55 4.72 -2.58
C ARG A 313 10.94 3.34 -2.43
N VAL A 314 11.77 2.32 -2.18
CA VAL A 314 11.29 0.95 -1.90
C VAL A 314 10.52 0.96 -0.59
N TYR A 315 9.20 0.63 -0.66
CA TYR A 315 8.26 0.85 0.44
C TYR A 315 7.27 -0.31 0.58
N SER A 316 6.72 -0.51 1.78
CA SER A 316 5.65 -1.49 2.05
C SER A 316 6.05 -2.90 1.59
N SER A 317 5.25 -3.60 0.79
CA SER A 317 5.54 -4.95 0.29
C SER A 317 6.91 -5.07 -0.40
N ALA A 318 7.42 -4.03 -1.05
CA ALA A 318 8.75 -4.05 -1.63
C ALA A 318 9.86 -4.00 -0.55
N ASP A 319 9.65 -3.27 0.55
CA ASP A 319 10.52 -3.32 1.73
C ASP A 319 10.38 -4.66 2.48
N SER A 320 9.17 -5.25 2.51
CA SER A 320 8.93 -6.60 3.03
C SER A 320 9.80 -7.63 2.31
N PHE A 321 9.85 -7.57 0.98
CA PHE A 321 10.74 -8.41 0.17
C PHE A 321 12.23 -8.16 0.46
N ALA A 322 12.63 -6.89 0.56
CA ALA A 322 14.00 -6.55 0.92
C ALA A 322 14.37 -7.09 2.31
N ASN A 323 13.49 -6.92 3.30
CA ASN A 323 13.69 -7.47 4.64
C ASN A 323 13.72 -9.00 4.65
N PHE A 324 12.84 -9.66 3.89
CA PHE A 324 12.88 -11.11 3.70
C PHE A 324 14.24 -11.56 3.16
N CYS A 325 14.74 -10.93 2.10
CA CYS A 325 16.06 -11.26 1.52
C CYS A 325 17.18 -11.07 2.55
N LYS A 326 17.11 -9.98 3.33
CA LYS A 326 18.10 -9.67 4.37
C LYS A 326 18.10 -10.69 5.49
N SER A 327 16.94 -11.05 6.02
CA SER A 327 16.80 -11.95 7.18
C SER A 327 17.05 -13.42 6.84
N SER A 328 16.64 -13.85 5.65
CA SER A 328 16.81 -15.24 5.20
C SER A 328 18.13 -15.52 4.48
N GLY A 329 18.80 -14.48 3.97
CA GLY A 329 19.95 -14.62 3.08
C GLY A 329 19.59 -15.12 1.67
N TRP A 330 18.30 -15.10 1.29
CA TRP A 330 17.82 -15.58 0.00
C TRP A 330 18.43 -14.81 -1.18
N ALA A 331 18.67 -13.51 -1.03
CA ALA A 331 19.39 -12.69 -2.01
C ALA A 331 20.24 -11.64 -1.30
N THR A 332 21.28 -11.14 -2.01
CA THR A 332 22.13 -10.06 -1.54
C THR A 332 21.52 -8.70 -1.90
N LEU A 333 21.33 -7.81 -0.93
CA LEU A 333 20.81 -6.48 -1.13
C LEU A 333 21.90 -5.48 -1.51
N VAL A 334 21.67 -4.71 -2.58
CA VAL A 334 22.62 -3.70 -3.08
C VAL A 334 21.91 -2.38 -3.34
N GLY A 335 22.46 -1.27 -2.85
CA GLY A 335 21.88 0.06 -3.07
C GLY A 335 21.99 0.98 -1.87
N ILE A 336 20.89 1.59 -1.46
CA ILE A 336 20.77 2.39 -0.24
C ILE A 336 19.57 1.89 0.57
N GLY A 337 19.45 2.34 1.84
CA GLY A 337 18.34 1.94 2.68
C GLY A 337 16.98 2.23 2.05
N THR A 338 16.03 1.35 2.29
CA THR A 338 14.65 1.48 1.81
C THR A 338 13.89 2.59 2.56
N LYS A 339 12.67 2.90 2.09
CA LYS A 339 11.77 3.82 2.80
C LYS A 339 11.09 3.15 4.01
N GLY A 340 11.03 1.81 4.05
CA GLY A 340 10.50 1.05 5.17
C GLY A 340 9.02 0.66 5.06
N ASP A 341 8.42 0.38 6.23
CA ASP A 341 7.02 -0.04 6.43
C ASP A 341 6.68 -1.40 5.78
N GLY A 342 7.69 -2.26 5.64
CA GLY A 342 7.54 -3.63 5.13
C GLY A 342 7.57 -4.70 6.24
N ILE A 343 7.88 -4.32 7.48
CA ILE A 343 7.83 -5.23 8.62
C ILE A 343 6.55 -4.96 9.41
N GLY A 344 5.50 -5.64 9.04
CA GLY A 344 4.16 -5.52 9.60
C GLY A 344 3.22 -6.46 8.88
N THR A 345 1.95 -6.34 9.18
CA THR A 345 0.86 -6.98 8.44
C THR A 345 0.22 -5.97 7.49
N THR A 346 -0.78 -6.41 6.75
CA THR A 346 -1.65 -5.50 5.99
C THR A 346 -2.17 -4.38 6.91
N PRO A 347 -2.11 -3.10 6.50
CA PRO A 347 -2.68 -2.00 7.27
C PRO A 347 -4.15 -2.26 7.61
N ILE A 348 -4.62 -1.80 8.76
CA ILE A 348 -6.05 -1.91 9.11
C ILE A 348 -6.88 -0.89 8.34
N LEU A 349 -8.17 -1.17 8.21
CA LEU A 349 -9.14 -0.37 7.48
C LEU A 349 -10.29 0.04 8.40
N VAL A 350 -10.59 1.32 8.46
CA VAL A 350 -11.68 1.87 9.26
C VAL A 350 -12.67 2.59 8.36
N SER A 351 -13.97 2.35 8.56
CA SER A 351 -15.05 3.07 7.88
C SER A 351 -15.59 4.16 8.78
N LEU A 352 -15.69 5.39 8.27
CA LEU A 352 -16.32 6.50 8.97
C LEU A 352 -17.84 6.26 9.03
N PRO A 353 -18.48 6.43 10.21
CA PRO A 353 -19.84 5.94 10.44
C PRO A 353 -20.90 6.61 9.55
N ASN A 354 -20.82 7.91 9.31
CA ASN A 354 -21.81 8.65 8.54
C ASN A 354 -21.51 8.67 7.05
N THR A 355 -20.27 9.01 6.67
CA THR A 355 -19.89 9.10 5.27
C THR A 355 -19.52 7.76 4.65
N GLY A 356 -19.13 6.77 5.43
CA GLY A 356 -18.61 5.51 4.92
C GLY A 356 -17.24 5.62 4.24
N LEU A 357 -16.57 6.78 4.34
CA LEU A 357 -15.21 6.93 3.83
C LEU A 357 -14.25 5.99 4.56
N LEU A 358 -13.37 5.37 3.80
CA LEU A 358 -12.40 4.42 4.32
C LEU A 358 -11.06 5.10 4.58
N VAL A 359 -10.57 4.91 5.80
CA VAL A 359 -9.22 5.30 6.23
C VAL A 359 -8.42 4.04 6.52
N ARG A 360 -7.19 3.98 6.04
CA ARG A 360 -6.26 2.89 6.38
C ARG A 360 -5.04 3.43 7.10
N PHE A 361 -4.44 2.61 7.96
CA PHE A 361 -3.17 2.91 8.62
C PHE A 361 -2.53 1.63 9.17
N SER A 362 -1.22 1.65 9.39
CA SER A 362 -0.52 0.56 10.07
C SER A 362 -0.76 0.65 11.58
N ALA A 363 -1.27 -0.44 12.17
CA ALA A 363 -1.50 -0.59 13.61
C ALA A 363 -0.43 -1.47 14.29
N MET A 364 0.58 -1.90 13.54
CA MET A 364 1.71 -2.67 14.04
C MET A 364 3.04 -1.98 13.70
N ALA A 365 4.02 -2.20 14.55
CA ALA A 365 5.40 -1.78 14.36
C ALA A 365 6.31 -2.99 14.27
N GLY A 366 7.35 -2.93 13.47
CA GLY A 366 8.39 -3.95 13.38
C GLY A 366 9.78 -3.36 13.48
N ALA A 367 10.74 -4.18 13.91
CA ALA A 367 12.14 -3.82 13.98
C ALA A 367 12.90 -4.31 12.74
N ASN A 368 13.75 -3.47 12.16
CA ASN A 368 14.71 -3.90 11.16
C ASN A 368 15.86 -4.72 11.80
N GLU A 369 16.82 -5.18 10.99
CA GLU A 369 17.95 -6.00 11.42
C GLU A 369 18.89 -5.32 12.46
N LYS A 370 18.70 -4.01 12.69
CA LYS A 370 19.43 -3.25 13.74
C LYS A 370 18.59 -2.98 14.97
N GLY A 371 17.39 -3.56 15.06
CA GLY A 371 16.47 -3.30 16.16
C GLY A 371 15.83 -1.91 16.12
N GLN A 372 15.89 -1.21 14.98
CA GLN A 372 15.31 0.12 14.78
C GLN A 372 13.91 0.00 14.16
N LEU A 373 13.06 0.98 14.42
CA LEU A 373 11.71 1.06 13.87
C LEU A 373 11.73 1.06 12.34
N ASN A 374 11.26 -0.03 11.73
CA ASN A 374 11.36 -0.22 10.26
C ASN A 374 10.63 0.86 9.46
N VAL A 375 9.44 1.29 9.87
CA VAL A 375 8.69 2.35 9.18
C VAL A 375 9.46 3.68 9.08
N LEU A 376 10.44 3.90 9.95
CA LEU A 376 11.26 5.12 9.97
C LEU A 376 12.62 4.93 9.29
N TYR A 377 13.25 3.77 9.47
CA TYR A 377 14.63 3.53 9.05
C TYR A 377 14.79 2.55 7.89
N GLY A 378 13.72 1.82 7.54
CA GLY A 378 13.72 0.83 6.46
C GLY A 378 14.67 -0.34 6.69
N THR A 379 14.92 -1.08 5.60
CA THR A 379 15.87 -2.19 5.51
C THR A 379 17.17 -1.69 4.88
N TYR A 380 18.31 -2.05 5.47
CA TYR A 380 19.61 -1.64 4.98
C TYR A 380 20.20 -2.64 3.96
N PRO A 381 20.91 -2.17 2.92
CA PRO A 381 21.58 -3.05 1.99
C PRO A 381 22.76 -3.80 2.62
N ASP A 382 23.21 -4.90 1.97
CA ASP A 382 24.46 -5.56 2.30
C ASP A 382 25.67 -4.80 1.72
N TYR A 383 25.48 -4.23 0.52
CA TYR A 383 26.49 -3.40 -0.14
C TYR A 383 25.90 -2.05 -0.54
N TYR A 384 26.50 -1.00 -0.04
CA TYR A 384 26.09 0.37 -0.35
C TYR A 384 26.59 0.81 -1.72
N SER A 385 25.70 1.38 -2.52
CA SER A 385 26.05 2.16 -3.71
C SER A 385 26.42 3.60 -3.31
N ASP A 386 27.27 4.27 -4.10
CA ASP A 386 27.70 5.64 -3.82
C ASP A 386 26.56 6.64 -4.07
N PHE A 387 25.76 6.89 -3.02
CA PHE A 387 24.64 7.82 -3.06
C PHE A 387 25.07 9.25 -3.44
N LYS A 388 26.24 9.70 -3.00
CA LYS A 388 26.74 11.05 -3.30
C LYS A 388 27.00 11.24 -4.79
N LYS A 389 27.41 10.18 -5.49
CA LYS A 389 27.61 10.17 -6.93
C LYS A 389 26.34 9.78 -7.71
N LYS A 390 25.21 9.54 -7.02
CA LYS A 390 23.99 9.00 -7.64
C LYS A 390 24.27 7.74 -8.46
N GLU A 391 25.16 6.89 -7.95
CA GLU A 391 25.51 5.65 -8.62
C GLU A 391 24.30 4.74 -8.77
N ASN A 392 24.09 4.19 -9.97
CA ASN A 392 23.07 3.17 -10.16
C ASN A 392 23.50 1.89 -9.44
N PRO A 393 22.70 1.29 -8.55
CA PRO A 393 23.04 0.10 -7.78
C PRO A 393 23.55 -1.08 -8.63
N ILE A 394 23.10 -1.19 -9.88
CA ILE A 394 23.59 -2.25 -10.80
C ILE A 394 25.11 -2.16 -11.03
N ASN A 395 25.70 -0.97 -11.02
CA ASN A 395 27.13 -0.81 -11.20
C ASN A 395 27.93 -1.38 -10.01
N THR A 396 27.33 -1.28 -8.81
CA THR A 396 27.91 -1.94 -7.62
C THR A 396 27.86 -3.44 -7.76
N VAL A 397 26.73 -4.02 -8.24
CA VAL A 397 26.64 -5.46 -8.52
C VAL A 397 27.68 -5.87 -9.53
N TYR A 398 27.86 -5.12 -10.61
CA TYR A 398 28.87 -5.45 -11.63
C TYR A 398 30.29 -5.48 -11.07
N ARG A 399 30.67 -4.52 -10.22
CA ARG A 399 31.97 -4.58 -9.55
C ARG A 399 32.12 -5.80 -8.67
N LEU A 400 31.07 -6.13 -7.90
CA LEU A 400 31.09 -7.31 -7.03
C LEU A 400 31.18 -8.63 -7.83
N ILE A 401 30.56 -8.71 -9.00
CA ILE A 401 30.67 -9.87 -9.89
C ILE A 401 32.06 -9.93 -10.50
N ASP A 402 32.61 -8.82 -10.98
CA ASP A 402 33.92 -8.75 -11.62
C ASP A 402 35.10 -9.03 -10.64
N GLU A 403 34.84 -8.95 -9.31
CA GLU A 403 35.80 -9.26 -8.23
C GLU A 403 35.74 -10.73 -7.75
N LEU A 404 34.72 -11.52 -8.17
CA LEU A 404 34.52 -12.93 -7.82
C LEU A 404 35.35 -13.84 -8.71
#